data_49113be169d8e4c3c9f08826d6cba301
#
_entry.id   49113be169d8e4c3c9f08826d6cba301
#
_cell.length_a   1.000
_cell.length_b   1.000
_cell.length_c   1.000
_cell.angle_alpha   90.00
_cell.angle_beta   90.00
_cell.angle_gamma   90.00
#
_symmetry.space_group_name_H-M   'P 1'
#
loop_
_entity.id
_entity.type
_entity.pdbx_description
1 polymer ?
#
loop_
_entity_poly.entity_id
_entity_poly.type
_entity_poly.pdbx_seq_one_letter_code
_entity_poly.pdbx_strand_id
1 'polypeptide(L)'
;MKVVLSGEGADELFGGYNIYREPEALKMVGWIPFEIRRAVGRLAAKLPDVKGRDFLIRAGKKVEERFIGNAYIYGEKEKNQILKGGVKGQTTQEFLKPFYKEIENDRFLEKTDRTKHTHKVCRIEKKSGRDGLGKSHLQDMEKMQSVDLNYWLPGDILQKADKMSMAHSLEVRVPFLDKDVWRLAAGLPKEAKIADGTTKDIFRKAVSKYIPQDTDGRKKLGFPIPIRVWLRQDDWYQMVKELFTSKEAEEFFHTEKLLQLLREHKEGKKDNSRKIWTVLAFLIWHHTFFYKESSERQLQSN
;
A
#
# COMPACT_ATOMS: atom_id res chain seq x y z
N MET A 1 16.11 27.36 0.99
CA MET A 1 14.70 27.15 0.61
C MET A 1 13.98 26.66 1.84
N LYS A 2 12.80 27.21 2.18
CA LYS A 2 12.05 26.83 3.39
C LYS A 2 10.81 25.99 3.11
N VAL A 3 10.29 26.07 1.90
CA VAL A 3 9.06 25.40 1.48
C VAL A 3 9.25 24.79 0.09
N VAL A 4 8.73 23.57 -0.10
CA VAL A 4 8.68 22.88 -1.40
C VAL A 4 7.30 22.28 -1.63
N LEU A 5 6.94 22.07 -2.89
CA LEU A 5 5.73 21.37 -3.29
C LEU A 5 6.07 19.94 -3.68
N SER A 6 5.23 19.01 -3.28
CA SER A 6 5.38 17.59 -3.60
C SER A 6 4.13 17.01 -4.27
N GLY A 7 4.32 15.92 -5.01
CA GLY A 7 3.28 15.24 -5.77
C GLY A 7 2.56 14.12 -5.05
N GLU A 8 2.76 13.97 -3.73
CA GLU A 8 2.10 12.93 -2.94
C GLU A 8 0.56 13.07 -3.00
N GLY A 9 -0.12 11.94 -2.96
CA GLY A 9 -1.57 11.86 -3.06
C GLY A 9 -2.10 11.75 -4.50
N ALA A 10 -1.31 12.11 -5.51
CA ALA A 10 -1.74 12.05 -6.91
C ALA A 10 -2.00 10.61 -7.40
N ASP A 11 -1.23 9.64 -6.91
CA ASP A 11 -1.40 8.23 -7.27
C ASP A 11 -2.67 7.64 -6.65
N GLU A 12 -2.93 7.96 -5.42
CA GLU A 12 -4.11 7.50 -4.68
C GLU A 12 -5.39 8.11 -5.25
N LEU A 13 -5.39 9.41 -5.53
CA LEU A 13 -6.58 10.13 -6.00
C LEU A 13 -6.91 9.81 -7.46
N PHE A 14 -5.92 9.79 -8.33
CA PHE A 14 -6.11 9.65 -9.78
C PHE A 14 -5.80 8.26 -10.31
N GLY A 15 -5.62 7.25 -9.45
CA GLY A 15 -5.44 5.87 -9.85
C GLY A 15 -4.07 5.57 -10.47
N GLY A 16 -2.99 6.09 -9.87
CA GLY A 16 -1.63 5.99 -10.43
C GLY A 16 -0.94 4.65 -10.17
N TYR A 17 -1.39 3.84 -9.23
CA TYR A 17 -0.78 2.55 -8.95
C TYR A 17 -1.26 1.46 -9.90
N ASN A 18 -0.35 0.64 -10.39
CA ASN A 18 -0.68 -0.45 -11.32
C ASN A 18 -1.67 -1.45 -10.73
N ILE A 19 -1.68 -1.64 -9.39
CA ILE A 19 -2.61 -2.53 -8.72
C ILE A 19 -4.07 -2.12 -8.92
N TYR A 20 -4.36 -0.85 -9.12
CA TYR A 20 -5.72 -0.36 -9.38
C TYR A 20 -6.29 -0.80 -10.73
N ARG A 21 -5.46 -1.35 -11.63
CA ARG A 21 -5.88 -1.99 -12.89
C ARG A 21 -6.35 -3.43 -12.70
N GLU A 22 -6.06 -4.02 -11.55
CA GLU A 22 -6.41 -5.41 -11.27
C GLU A 22 -7.91 -5.72 -11.42
N PRO A 23 -8.86 -4.90 -10.91
CA PRO A 23 -10.28 -5.17 -11.08
C PRO A 23 -10.69 -5.29 -12.55
N GLU A 24 -10.06 -4.53 -13.46
CA GLU A 24 -10.30 -4.62 -14.89
C GLU A 24 -9.78 -5.94 -15.47
N ALA A 25 -8.57 -6.34 -15.11
CA ALA A 25 -8.01 -7.63 -15.54
C ALA A 25 -8.87 -8.82 -15.06
N LEU A 26 -9.44 -8.73 -13.85
CA LEU A 26 -10.30 -9.78 -13.31
C LEU A 26 -11.66 -9.87 -13.99
N LYS A 27 -12.13 -8.84 -14.71
CA LYS A 27 -13.35 -8.90 -15.51
C LYS A 27 -13.29 -9.95 -16.60
N MET A 28 -12.10 -10.28 -17.12
CA MET A 28 -11.91 -11.32 -18.14
C MET A 28 -12.50 -12.68 -17.72
N VAL A 29 -12.54 -12.96 -16.42
CA VAL A 29 -13.13 -14.18 -15.85
C VAL A 29 -14.42 -13.89 -15.08
N GLY A 30 -14.95 -12.68 -15.18
CA GLY A 30 -16.15 -12.23 -14.45
C GLY A 30 -17.43 -12.98 -14.82
N TRP A 31 -17.49 -13.56 -16.03
CA TRP A 31 -18.58 -14.39 -16.49
C TRP A 31 -18.65 -15.76 -15.78
N ILE A 32 -17.56 -16.20 -15.14
CA ILE A 32 -17.52 -17.42 -14.35
C ILE A 32 -18.13 -17.14 -12.97
N PRO A 33 -19.09 -17.94 -12.49
CA PRO A 33 -19.67 -17.81 -11.17
C PRO A 33 -18.59 -17.72 -10.06
N PHE A 34 -18.81 -16.84 -9.09
CA PHE A 34 -17.82 -16.56 -8.04
C PHE A 34 -17.39 -17.84 -7.28
N GLU A 35 -18.33 -18.73 -6.96
CA GLU A 35 -18.02 -19.96 -6.23
C GLU A 35 -17.07 -20.88 -7.01
N ILE A 36 -17.23 -20.96 -8.34
CA ILE A 36 -16.32 -21.71 -9.21
C ILE A 36 -14.93 -21.06 -9.20
N ARG A 37 -14.85 -19.72 -9.39
CA ARG A 37 -13.58 -19.00 -9.30
C ARG A 37 -12.92 -19.19 -7.95
N ARG A 38 -13.69 -19.21 -6.87
CA ARG A 38 -13.21 -19.43 -5.51
C ARG A 38 -12.64 -20.84 -5.32
N ALA A 39 -13.30 -21.86 -5.84
CA ALA A 39 -12.81 -23.24 -5.83
C ALA A 39 -11.49 -23.37 -6.61
N VAL A 40 -11.45 -22.84 -7.84
CA VAL A 40 -10.24 -22.82 -8.69
C VAL A 40 -9.10 -22.06 -7.99
N GLY A 41 -9.38 -20.93 -7.37
CA GLY A 41 -8.38 -20.15 -6.63
C GLY A 41 -7.78 -20.91 -5.42
N ARG A 42 -8.63 -21.68 -4.71
CA ARG A 42 -8.16 -22.55 -3.61
C ARG A 42 -7.27 -23.70 -4.11
N LEU A 43 -7.58 -24.28 -5.25
CA LEU A 43 -6.75 -25.31 -5.89
C LEU A 43 -5.44 -24.71 -6.38
N ALA A 44 -5.48 -23.56 -7.05
CA ALA A 44 -4.32 -22.85 -7.53
C ALA A 44 -3.35 -22.49 -6.37
N ALA A 45 -3.87 -22.18 -5.19
CA ALA A 45 -3.03 -21.86 -4.02
C ALA A 45 -2.16 -23.03 -3.53
N LYS A 46 -2.48 -24.29 -3.93
CA LYS A 46 -1.70 -25.49 -3.62
C LYS A 46 -0.59 -25.77 -4.65
N LEU A 47 -0.64 -25.11 -5.81
CA LEU A 47 0.36 -25.29 -6.86
C LEU A 47 1.67 -24.55 -6.50
N PRO A 48 2.81 -24.99 -7.07
CA PRO A 48 4.05 -24.24 -7.00
C PRO A 48 3.88 -22.85 -7.66
N ASP A 49 4.88 -22.00 -7.51
CA ASP A 49 4.87 -20.64 -8.09
C ASP A 49 5.05 -20.71 -9.61
N VAL A 50 3.91 -20.80 -10.32
CA VAL A 50 3.83 -20.84 -11.77
C VAL A 50 3.08 -19.63 -12.31
N LYS A 51 3.41 -19.22 -13.53
CA LYS A 51 2.75 -18.08 -14.21
C LYS A 51 1.23 -18.26 -14.25
N GLY A 52 0.50 -17.24 -13.81
CA GLY A 52 -0.97 -17.23 -13.79
C GLY A 52 -1.61 -17.74 -12.49
N ARG A 53 -0.83 -18.43 -11.62
CA ARG A 53 -1.33 -18.91 -10.31
C ARG A 53 -1.95 -17.80 -9.47
N ASP A 54 -1.22 -16.71 -9.30
CA ASP A 54 -1.68 -15.58 -8.48
C ASP A 54 -2.92 -14.90 -9.07
N PHE A 55 -3.05 -14.85 -10.38
CA PHE A 55 -4.26 -14.36 -11.04
C PHE A 55 -5.48 -15.21 -10.65
N LEU A 56 -5.37 -16.55 -10.72
CA LEU A 56 -6.46 -17.44 -10.33
C LEU A 56 -6.80 -17.32 -8.85
N ILE A 57 -5.82 -17.22 -7.98
CA ILE A 57 -6.02 -17.01 -6.54
C ILE A 57 -6.79 -15.69 -6.30
N ARG A 58 -6.39 -14.63 -6.96
CA ARG A 58 -6.99 -13.30 -6.81
C ARG A 58 -8.40 -13.25 -7.41
N ALA A 59 -8.63 -13.92 -8.54
CA ALA A 59 -9.94 -14.02 -9.17
C ALA A 59 -10.99 -14.73 -8.30
N GLY A 60 -10.56 -15.63 -7.42
CA GLY A 60 -11.40 -16.34 -6.45
C GLY A 60 -11.61 -15.60 -5.12
N LYS A 61 -11.17 -14.34 -5.01
CA LYS A 61 -11.27 -13.53 -3.79
C LYS A 61 -12.05 -12.24 -4.05
N LYS A 62 -12.82 -11.80 -3.05
CA LYS A 62 -13.37 -10.43 -3.03
C LYS A 62 -12.25 -9.42 -2.81
N VAL A 63 -12.52 -8.14 -3.09
CA VAL A 63 -11.50 -7.08 -2.91
C VAL A 63 -11.02 -7.01 -1.46
N GLU A 64 -11.90 -7.20 -0.50
CA GLU A 64 -11.60 -7.18 0.94
C GLU A 64 -10.66 -8.35 1.36
N GLU A 65 -10.65 -9.43 0.58
CA GLU A 65 -9.81 -10.61 0.84
C GLU A 65 -8.46 -10.55 0.12
N ARG A 66 -8.33 -9.71 -0.95
CA ARG A 66 -7.16 -9.70 -1.82
C ARG A 66 -6.37 -8.39 -1.79
N PHE A 67 -6.97 -7.30 -1.28
CA PHE A 67 -6.30 -6.02 -1.21
C PHE A 67 -6.29 -5.51 0.24
N ILE A 68 -5.11 -5.30 0.77
CA ILE A 68 -4.85 -4.81 2.13
C ILE A 68 -3.97 -3.56 2.12
N GLY A 69 -3.97 -2.83 0.99
CA GLY A 69 -3.13 -1.66 0.76
C GLY A 69 -1.84 -1.98 0.01
N ASN A 70 -1.16 -0.93 -0.42
CA ASN A 70 0.11 -1.03 -1.16
C ASN A 70 1.30 -1.49 -0.30
N ALA A 71 1.15 -1.50 1.04
CA ALA A 71 2.18 -1.93 1.99
C ALA A 71 2.31 -3.47 2.12
N TYR A 72 1.68 -4.27 1.27
CA TYR A 72 1.75 -5.73 1.35
C TYR A 72 3.15 -6.26 1.04
N ILE A 73 3.85 -6.76 2.05
CA ILE A 73 5.20 -7.33 1.94
C ILE A 73 5.22 -8.82 2.30
N TYR A 74 4.59 -9.18 3.43
CA TYR A 74 4.53 -10.56 3.92
C TYR A 74 3.13 -11.13 3.77
N GLY A 75 3.02 -12.31 3.16
CA GLY A 75 1.79 -13.10 3.24
C GLY A 75 1.59 -13.63 4.68
N GLU A 76 0.33 -13.90 5.08
CA GLU A 76 0.03 -14.37 6.44
C GLU A 76 0.81 -15.63 6.83
N LYS A 77 1.03 -16.56 5.89
CA LYS A 77 1.85 -17.76 6.14
C LYS A 77 3.30 -17.40 6.44
N GLU A 78 3.90 -16.52 5.64
CA GLU A 78 5.30 -16.10 5.83
C GLU A 78 5.45 -15.29 7.13
N LYS A 79 4.50 -14.36 7.40
CA LYS A 79 4.46 -13.60 8.64
C LYS A 79 4.47 -14.54 9.85
N ASN A 80 3.60 -15.55 9.83
CA ASN A 80 3.50 -16.53 10.91
C ASN A 80 4.73 -17.44 11.05
N GLN A 81 5.55 -17.57 10.02
CA GLN A 81 6.80 -18.32 10.08
C GLN A 81 7.96 -17.54 10.70
N ILE A 82 7.93 -16.21 10.59
CA ILE A 82 8.99 -15.35 11.12
C ILE A 82 8.67 -14.79 12.51
N LEU A 83 7.38 -14.60 12.85
CA LEU A 83 6.97 -14.07 14.15
C LEU A 83 6.86 -15.16 15.20
N LYS A 84 7.35 -14.91 16.41
CA LYS A 84 7.13 -15.78 17.58
C LYS A 84 5.66 -15.77 18.03
N GLY A 85 5.21 -16.84 18.67
CA GLY A 85 3.82 -17.06 19.02
C GLY A 85 3.18 -15.96 19.87
N GLY A 86 3.93 -15.36 20.79
CA GLY A 86 3.47 -14.27 21.66
C GLY A 86 3.26 -12.93 20.95
N VAL A 87 3.78 -12.77 19.74
CA VAL A 87 3.69 -11.51 18.95
C VAL A 87 2.57 -11.56 17.92
N LYS A 88 1.93 -12.72 17.75
CA LYS A 88 0.88 -12.90 16.75
C LYS A 88 -0.39 -12.18 17.19
N GLY A 89 -0.72 -11.10 16.46
CA GLY A 89 -1.98 -10.37 16.62
C GLY A 89 -3.00 -10.75 15.54
N GLN A 90 -4.02 -9.91 15.38
CA GLN A 90 -5.00 -10.05 14.30
C GLN A 90 -4.34 -9.97 12.91
N THR A 91 -4.97 -10.61 11.94
CA THR A 91 -4.53 -10.52 10.54
C THR A 91 -4.81 -9.12 9.97
N THR A 92 -4.10 -8.74 8.92
CA THR A 92 -4.35 -7.44 8.25
C THR A 92 -5.77 -7.38 7.68
N GLN A 93 -6.32 -8.50 7.22
CA GLN A 93 -7.71 -8.58 6.77
C GLN A 93 -8.70 -8.34 7.93
N GLU A 94 -8.46 -8.92 9.11
CA GLU A 94 -9.27 -8.66 10.29
C GLU A 94 -9.19 -7.21 10.74
N PHE A 95 -8.00 -6.60 10.69
CA PHE A 95 -7.79 -5.18 10.98
C PHE A 95 -8.58 -4.28 10.03
N LEU A 96 -8.59 -4.56 8.72
CA LEU A 96 -9.29 -3.76 7.72
C LEU A 96 -10.79 -4.06 7.60
N LYS A 97 -11.26 -5.18 8.14
CA LYS A 97 -12.66 -5.61 8.03
C LYS A 97 -13.68 -4.56 8.50
N PRO A 98 -13.49 -3.87 9.65
CA PRO A 98 -14.40 -2.78 10.06
C PRO A 98 -14.45 -1.65 9.04
N PHE A 99 -13.30 -1.26 8.48
CA PHE A 99 -13.20 -0.20 7.48
C PHE A 99 -13.93 -0.58 6.19
N TYR A 100 -13.72 -1.79 5.67
CA TYR A 100 -14.45 -2.27 4.50
C TYR A 100 -15.98 -2.26 4.72
N LYS A 101 -16.46 -2.65 5.90
CA LYS A 101 -17.87 -2.56 6.26
C LYS A 101 -18.38 -1.11 6.32
N GLU A 102 -17.55 -0.18 6.80
CA GLU A 102 -17.91 1.25 6.85
C GLU A 102 -18.09 1.84 5.46
N ILE A 103 -17.18 1.57 4.52
CA ILE A 103 -17.27 2.06 3.15
C ILE A 103 -18.38 1.40 2.33
N GLU A 104 -18.79 0.16 2.67
CA GLU A 104 -19.94 -0.51 2.05
C GLU A 104 -21.28 0.07 2.49
N ASN A 105 -21.38 0.59 3.72
CA ASN A 105 -22.61 1.10 4.30
C ASN A 105 -22.91 2.59 3.96
N ASP A 106 -22.28 3.17 2.93
CA ASP A 106 -22.45 4.56 2.45
C ASP A 106 -22.14 5.67 3.49
N ARG A 107 -21.75 5.32 4.73
CA ARG A 107 -21.43 6.30 5.77
C ARG A 107 -20.18 7.13 5.44
N PHE A 108 -19.34 6.63 4.55
CA PHE A 108 -18.12 7.32 4.15
C PHE A 108 -18.40 8.55 3.28
N LEU A 109 -19.37 8.47 2.37
CA LEU A 109 -19.79 9.59 1.51
C LEU A 109 -20.59 10.64 2.28
N GLU A 110 -21.40 10.24 3.27
CA GLU A 110 -22.15 11.18 4.12
C GLU A 110 -21.25 12.00 5.06
N LYS A 111 -20.13 11.44 5.56
CA LYS A 111 -19.18 12.18 6.40
C LYS A 111 -18.44 13.28 5.63
N THR A 112 -18.20 13.08 4.34
CA THR A 112 -17.60 14.11 3.48
C THR A 112 -18.58 15.21 3.07
N ASP A 113 -19.90 14.97 3.14
CA ASP A 113 -20.95 15.93 2.77
C ASP A 113 -21.44 16.82 3.94
N ARG A 114 -20.97 16.61 5.18
CA ARG A 114 -21.40 17.37 6.37
C ARG A 114 -20.89 18.81 6.45
N THR A 115 -20.12 19.28 5.51
CA THR A 115 -19.84 20.72 5.37
C THR A 115 -20.83 21.35 4.38
N LYS A 116 -22.04 21.60 4.87
CA LYS A 116 -23.08 22.41 4.18
C LYS A 116 -22.63 23.86 4.02
N HIS A 117 -21.61 24.15 3.31
CA HIS A 117 -21.33 25.49 2.75
C HIS A 117 -20.30 25.31 1.63
N THR A 118 -20.76 24.89 0.46
CA THR A 118 -20.09 25.30 -0.79
C THR A 118 -20.94 25.04 -2.01
N HIS A 119 -20.95 26.03 -2.85
CA HIS A 119 -21.46 26.16 -4.20
C HIS A 119 -21.57 24.88 -5.02
N LYS A 120 -22.62 24.84 -5.86
CA LYS A 120 -22.86 23.89 -6.94
C LYS A 120 -21.56 23.57 -7.72
N VAL A 121 -20.81 22.56 -7.29
CA VAL A 121 -19.75 21.98 -8.09
C VAL A 121 -20.29 20.67 -8.65
N CYS A 122 -20.43 20.64 -9.94
CA CYS A 122 -20.75 19.53 -10.84
C CYS A 122 -21.37 18.30 -10.16
N ARG A 123 -22.70 18.29 -10.13
CA ARG A 123 -23.46 17.04 -10.04
C ARG A 123 -23.19 16.24 -11.31
N ILE A 124 -22.09 15.52 -11.37
CA ILE A 124 -21.97 14.43 -12.31
C ILE A 124 -22.98 13.40 -11.80
N GLU A 125 -24.14 13.37 -12.44
CA GLU A 125 -25.13 12.32 -12.20
C GLU A 125 -24.43 10.99 -12.43
N LYS A 126 -24.12 10.27 -11.33
CA LYS A 126 -23.63 8.92 -11.41
C LYS A 126 -24.70 8.07 -12.08
N LYS A 127 -24.58 7.84 -13.37
CA LYS A 127 -25.16 6.67 -14.03
C LYS A 127 -24.32 5.44 -13.65
N SER A 128 -24.15 5.17 -12.35
CA SER A 128 -23.64 3.90 -11.87
C SER A 128 -24.86 3.01 -11.66
N GLY A 129 -24.77 1.75 -12.11
CA GLY A 129 -25.82 0.78 -12.04
C GLY A 129 -26.43 0.73 -10.63
N ARG A 130 -27.65 1.19 -10.52
CA ARG A 130 -28.50 0.96 -9.36
C ARG A 130 -28.98 -0.47 -9.47
N ASP A 131 -28.58 -1.31 -8.52
CA ASP A 131 -29.42 -2.45 -8.21
C ASP A 131 -30.77 -1.87 -7.73
N GLY A 132 -31.89 -2.56 -7.97
CA GLY A 132 -33.25 -2.02 -7.77
C GLY A 132 -33.58 -1.56 -6.34
N LEU A 133 -32.61 -1.39 -5.45
CA LEU A 133 -32.70 -0.96 -4.05
C LEU A 133 -32.05 0.41 -3.78
N GLY A 134 -31.52 1.10 -4.80
CA GLY A 134 -31.05 2.49 -4.66
C GLY A 134 -29.72 2.67 -3.92
N LYS A 135 -29.03 1.60 -3.53
CA LYS A 135 -27.71 1.68 -2.88
C LYS A 135 -26.61 1.78 -3.93
N SER A 136 -25.83 2.86 -3.86
CA SER A 136 -24.61 3.02 -4.66
C SER A 136 -23.50 2.20 -4.01
N HIS A 137 -23.14 1.06 -4.60
CA HIS A 137 -21.97 0.29 -4.14
C HIS A 137 -20.68 0.84 -4.77
N LEU A 138 -19.67 1.07 -3.93
CA LEU A 138 -18.33 1.40 -4.40
C LEU A 138 -17.78 0.25 -5.25
N GLN A 139 -17.17 0.59 -6.38
CA GLN A 139 -16.45 -0.40 -7.21
C GLN A 139 -15.15 -0.83 -6.52
N ASP A 140 -14.62 -1.98 -6.91
CA ASP A 140 -13.38 -2.54 -6.32
C ASP A 140 -12.22 -1.54 -6.31
N MET A 141 -12.02 -0.78 -7.40
CA MET A 141 -10.97 0.24 -7.46
C MET A 141 -11.20 1.37 -6.45
N GLU A 142 -12.43 1.83 -6.28
CA GLU A 142 -12.76 2.89 -5.31
C GLU A 142 -12.53 2.40 -3.87
N LYS A 143 -12.86 1.14 -3.58
CA LYS A 143 -12.54 0.50 -2.29
C LYS A 143 -11.02 0.44 -2.05
N MET A 144 -10.25 0.06 -3.07
CA MET A 144 -8.79 0.01 -3.00
C MET A 144 -8.20 1.39 -2.75
N GLN A 145 -8.65 2.42 -3.49
CA GLN A 145 -8.24 3.80 -3.26
C GLN A 145 -8.59 4.27 -1.85
N SER A 146 -9.77 3.92 -1.33
CA SER A 146 -10.20 4.29 0.02
C SER A 146 -9.28 3.67 1.08
N VAL A 147 -8.83 2.43 0.92
CA VAL A 147 -7.87 1.80 1.83
C VAL A 147 -6.52 2.55 1.79
N ASP A 148 -6.00 2.83 0.59
CA ASP A 148 -4.71 3.52 0.48
C ASP A 148 -4.77 4.96 1.01
N LEU A 149 -5.85 5.69 0.76
CA LEU A 149 -6.05 7.04 1.26
C LEU A 149 -6.15 7.14 2.80
N ASN A 150 -6.62 6.07 3.45
CA ASN A 150 -6.82 6.08 4.91
C ASN A 150 -5.69 5.40 5.69
N TYR A 151 -4.90 4.53 5.06
CA TYR A 151 -3.83 3.76 5.74
C TYR A 151 -2.46 3.97 5.11
N TRP A 152 -2.31 3.72 3.81
CA TRP A 152 -1.03 3.81 3.11
C TRP A 152 -0.52 5.25 3.03
N LEU A 153 -1.37 6.15 2.54
CA LEU A 153 -0.99 7.55 2.35
C LEU A 153 -0.60 8.24 3.67
N PRO A 154 -1.43 8.23 4.73
CA PRO A 154 -1.05 8.87 6.00
C PRO A 154 0.03 8.11 6.76
N GLY A 155 -0.02 6.77 6.77
CA GLY A 155 0.85 5.94 7.61
C GLY A 155 2.26 5.72 7.05
N ASP A 156 2.47 5.89 5.75
CA ASP A 156 3.79 5.74 5.11
C ASP A 156 4.20 6.98 4.34
N ILE A 157 3.44 7.34 3.30
CA ILE A 157 3.85 8.37 2.34
C ILE A 157 3.99 9.75 3.00
N LEU A 158 2.94 10.23 3.67
CA LEU A 158 2.94 11.55 4.30
C LEU A 158 3.82 11.58 5.54
N GLN A 159 3.80 10.51 6.35
CA GLN A 159 4.66 10.42 7.53
C GLN A 159 6.14 10.46 7.15
N LYS A 160 6.53 9.73 6.11
CA LYS A 160 7.89 9.76 5.58
C LYS A 160 8.24 11.15 5.05
N ALA A 161 7.38 11.74 4.21
CA ALA A 161 7.60 13.05 3.62
C ALA A 161 7.80 14.12 4.69
N ASP A 162 6.92 14.16 5.69
CA ASP A 162 6.98 15.10 6.80
C ASP A 162 8.25 14.90 7.65
N LYS A 163 8.48 13.70 8.18
CA LYS A 163 9.61 13.44 9.07
C LYS A 163 10.96 13.70 8.41
N MET A 164 11.12 13.28 7.15
CA MET A 164 12.40 13.46 6.45
C MET A 164 12.64 14.91 6.08
N SER A 165 11.63 15.65 5.65
CA SER A 165 11.77 17.06 5.31
C SER A 165 11.95 17.93 6.55
N MET A 166 11.18 17.68 7.61
CA MET A 166 11.29 18.44 8.86
C MET A 166 12.59 18.19 9.59
N ALA A 167 13.21 17.02 9.46
CA ALA A 167 14.57 16.76 9.95
C ALA A 167 15.62 17.71 9.34
N HIS A 168 15.30 18.31 8.18
CA HIS A 168 16.12 19.29 7.49
C HIS A 168 15.51 20.71 7.47
N SER A 169 14.54 20.98 8.36
CA SER A 169 13.84 22.27 8.44
C SER A 169 13.19 22.71 7.11
N LEU A 170 12.67 21.74 6.34
CA LEU A 170 12.03 21.95 5.04
C LEU A 170 10.54 21.62 5.15
N GLU A 171 9.67 22.60 4.91
CA GLU A 171 8.22 22.39 4.87
C GLU A 171 7.81 21.82 3.50
N VAL A 172 7.23 20.62 3.49
CA VAL A 172 6.66 20.01 2.28
C VAL A 172 5.15 20.22 2.24
N ARG A 173 4.67 20.83 1.18
CA ARG A 173 3.24 20.98 0.91
C ARG A 173 2.80 20.04 -0.20
N VAL A 174 1.60 19.48 -0.08
CA VAL A 174 1.04 18.43 -0.93
C VAL A 174 -0.25 18.92 -1.61
N PRO A 175 -0.18 19.73 -2.69
CA PRO A 175 -1.35 20.38 -3.30
C PRO A 175 -2.42 19.41 -3.78
N PHE A 176 -2.07 18.15 -4.11
CA PHE A 176 -3.06 17.15 -4.52
C PHE A 176 -4.02 16.75 -3.42
N LEU A 177 -3.63 16.96 -2.16
CA LEU A 177 -4.48 16.67 -1.00
C LEU A 177 -5.34 17.88 -0.56
N ASP A 178 -5.31 18.97 -1.33
CA ASP A 178 -6.27 20.04 -1.16
C ASP A 178 -7.70 19.49 -1.27
N LYS A 179 -8.60 19.99 -0.42
CA LYS A 179 -9.99 19.47 -0.32
C LYS A 179 -10.79 19.62 -1.61
N ASP A 180 -10.50 20.62 -2.44
CA ASP A 180 -11.22 20.84 -3.69
C ASP A 180 -10.70 19.89 -4.78
N VAL A 181 -9.37 19.63 -4.82
CA VAL A 181 -8.76 18.59 -5.66
C VAL A 181 -9.29 17.21 -5.25
N TRP A 182 -9.39 16.96 -3.94
CA TRP A 182 -9.96 15.71 -3.42
C TRP A 182 -11.40 15.50 -3.89
N ARG A 183 -12.28 16.52 -3.73
CA ARG A 183 -13.68 16.44 -4.15
C ARG A 183 -13.81 16.16 -5.64
N LEU A 184 -13.01 16.87 -6.45
CA LEU A 184 -12.97 16.65 -7.89
C LEU A 184 -12.57 15.19 -8.19
N ALA A 185 -11.45 14.73 -7.63
CA ALA A 185 -10.93 13.40 -7.88
C ALA A 185 -11.86 12.28 -7.40
N ALA A 186 -12.54 12.47 -6.24
CA ALA A 186 -13.54 11.53 -5.72
C ALA A 186 -14.76 11.41 -6.64
N GLY A 187 -15.14 12.50 -7.33
CA GLY A 187 -16.24 12.50 -8.30
C GLY A 187 -15.92 11.88 -9.67
N LEU A 188 -14.65 11.63 -9.98
CA LEU A 188 -14.24 11.08 -11.26
C LEU A 188 -14.55 9.58 -11.35
N PRO A 189 -15.16 9.14 -12.47
CA PRO A 189 -15.35 7.71 -12.73
C PRO A 189 -14.01 7.02 -12.96
N LYS A 190 -13.94 5.73 -12.71
CA LYS A 190 -12.70 4.95 -12.88
C LYS A 190 -12.14 5.01 -14.31
N GLU A 191 -13.02 5.07 -15.31
CA GLU A 191 -12.68 5.14 -16.73
C GLU A 191 -11.94 6.45 -17.07
N ALA A 192 -12.18 7.52 -16.32
CA ALA A 192 -11.41 8.75 -16.43
C ALA A 192 -10.04 8.67 -15.73
N LYS A 193 -9.94 7.86 -14.68
CA LYS A 193 -8.68 7.67 -13.94
C LYS A 193 -7.74 6.69 -14.65
N ILE A 194 -8.30 5.59 -15.19
CA ILE A 194 -7.55 4.55 -15.90
C ILE A 194 -8.25 4.26 -17.21
N ALA A 195 -7.62 4.63 -18.31
CA ALA A 195 -8.10 4.39 -19.67
C ALA A 195 -6.99 3.81 -20.56
N ASP A 196 -7.33 2.91 -21.46
CA ASP A 196 -6.43 2.32 -22.47
C ASP A 196 -5.09 1.83 -21.89
N GLY A 197 -5.14 1.26 -20.69
CA GLY A 197 -3.95 0.80 -19.98
C GLY A 197 -3.09 1.92 -19.38
N THR A 198 -3.51 3.18 -19.49
CA THR A 198 -2.81 4.34 -18.91
C THR A 198 -3.38 4.69 -17.54
N THR A 199 -2.51 4.83 -16.55
CA THR A 199 -2.86 5.29 -15.21
C THR A 199 -2.84 6.81 -15.14
N LYS A 200 -3.69 7.41 -14.28
CA LYS A 200 -3.86 8.87 -14.15
C LYS A 200 -4.26 9.54 -15.48
N ASP A 201 -5.06 8.87 -16.33
CA ASP A 201 -5.31 9.29 -17.70
C ASP A 201 -5.84 10.72 -17.80
N ILE A 202 -6.95 11.03 -17.11
CA ILE A 202 -7.52 12.40 -17.16
C ILE A 202 -6.55 13.45 -16.59
N PHE A 203 -5.79 13.09 -15.54
CA PHE A 203 -4.80 13.99 -14.97
C PHE A 203 -3.67 14.28 -15.98
N ARG A 204 -3.13 13.26 -16.65
CA ARG A 204 -2.12 13.42 -17.72
C ARG A 204 -2.64 14.31 -18.84
N LYS A 205 -3.86 14.07 -19.32
CA LYS A 205 -4.51 14.89 -20.35
C LYS A 205 -4.66 16.36 -19.90
N ALA A 206 -5.05 16.58 -18.64
CA ALA A 206 -5.23 17.93 -18.11
C ALA A 206 -3.91 18.71 -18.02
N VAL A 207 -2.79 18.05 -17.67
CA VAL A 207 -1.50 18.71 -17.47
C VAL A 207 -0.62 18.73 -18.71
N SER A 208 -0.93 17.98 -19.76
CA SER A 208 -0.10 17.83 -20.98
C SER A 208 0.33 19.15 -21.60
N LYS A 209 -0.55 20.16 -21.57
CA LYS A 209 -0.27 21.51 -22.10
C LYS A 209 0.65 22.35 -21.19
N TYR A 210 0.92 21.92 -19.98
CA TYR A 210 1.74 22.65 -18.99
C TYR A 210 3.11 22.01 -18.75
N ILE A 211 3.31 20.77 -19.18
CA ILE A 211 4.54 20.02 -18.99
C ILE A 211 5.25 19.80 -20.35
N PRO A 212 6.59 19.57 -20.37
CA PRO A 212 7.30 19.23 -21.60
C PRO A 212 6.69 17.99 -22.27
N GLN A 213 6.59 18.02 -23.62
CA GLN A 213 5.91 16.99 -24.42
C GLN A 213 6.47 15.57 -24.21
N ASP A 214 7.77 15.45 -23.92
CA ASP A 214 8.42 14.17 -23.66
C ASP A 214 8.09 13.59 -22.26
N THR A 215 7.49 14.36 -21.38
CA THR A 215 7.17 13.94 -20.00
C THR A 215 5.88 13.13 -19.93
N ASP A 216 4.91 13.42 -20.78
CA ASP A 216 3.59 12.80 -20.73
C ASP A 216 3.62 11.30 -21.03
N GLY A 217 4.45 10.86 -21.98
CA GLY A 217 4.61 9.45 -22.38
C GLY A 217 5.55 8.62 -21.48
N ARG A 218 6.21 9.22 -20.49
CA ARG A 218 7.19 8.50 -19.66
C ARG A 218 6.50 7.44 -18.78
N LYS A 219 7.11 6.25 -18.75
CA LYS A 219 6.72 5.22 -17.81
C LYS A 219 6.92 5.74 -16.38
N LYS A 220 5.95 5.45 -15.48
CA LYS A 220 6.12 5.72 -14.07
C LYS A 220 7.37 4.98 -13.57
N LEU A 221 8.36 5.74 -13.14
CA LEU A 221 9.51 5.26 -12.40
C LEU A 221 9.32 5.71 -10.95
N GLY A 222 9.40 4.75 -9.99
CA GLY A 222 9.55 5.11 -8.59
C GLY A 222 10.93 5.73 -8.35
N PHE A 223 11.21 6.11 -7.12
CA PHE A 223 12.56 6.44 -6.66
C PHE A 223 13.22 5.16 -6.10
N PRO A 224 13.80 4.31 -6.96
CA PRO A 224 14.34 3.03 -6.50
C PRO A 224 15.61 3.27 -5.71
N ILE A 225 15.53 3.08 -4.39
CA ILE A 225 16.71 2.96 -3.56
C ILE A 225 17.33 1.58 -3.87
N PRO A 226 18.65 1.48 -4.13
CA PRO A 226 19.27 0.24 -4.55
C PRO A 226 19.50 -0.74 -3.36
N ILE A 227 18.54 -0.82 -2.44
CA ILE A 227 18.60 -1.65 -1.24
C ILE A 227 18.82 -3.13 -1.56
N ARG A 228 18.27 -3.57 -2.71
CA ARG A 228 18.51 -4.92 -3.22
C ARG A 228 19.98 -5.19 -3.49
N VAL A 229 20.73 -4.19 -3.94
CA VAL A 229 22.16 -4.29 -4.23
C VAL A 229 22.95 -4.15 -2.94
N TRP A 230 22.61 -3.16 -2.12
CA TRP A 230 23.32 -2.90 -0.86
C TRP A 230 23.30 -4.11 0.08
N LEU A 231 22.14 -4.73 0.28
CA LEU A 231 22.00 -5.93 1.14
C LEU A 231 22.82 -7.16 0.65
N ARG A 232 23.41 -7.10 -0.55
CA ARG A 232 24.34 -8.11 -1.05
C ARG A 232 25.81 -7.76 -0.81
N GLN A 233 26.13 -6.54 -0.43
CA GLN A 233 27.48 -6.12 -0.04
C GLN A 233 27.81 -6.70 1.33
N ASP A 234 29.10 -6.99 1.58
CA ASP A 234 29.52 -7.68 2.80
C ASP A 234 29.25 -6.86 4.06
N ASP A 235 29.55 -5.57 4.04
CA ASP A 235 29.35 -4.68 5.18
C ASP A 235 27.87 -4.60 5.59
N TRP A 236 26.97 -4.41 4.60
CA TRP A 236 25.54 -4.38 4.84
C TRP A 236 24.99 -5.73 5.30
N TYR A 237 25.50 -6.81 4.71
CA TYR A 237 25.13 -8.16 5.10
C TYR A 237 25.49 -8.44 6.56
N GLN A 238 26.71 -8.09 7.00
CA GLN A 238 27.17 -8.32 8.37
C GLN A 238 26.38 -7.45 9.36
N MET A 239 26.18 -6.16 9.07
CA MET A 239 25.37 -5.27 9.90
C MET A 239 23.94 -5.82 10.11
N VAL A 240 23.27 -6.25 9.04
CA VAL A 240 21.91 -6.80 9.14
C VAL A 240 21.91 -8.14 9.87
N LYS A 241 22.93 -8.98 9.66
CA LYS A 241 23.09 -10.26 10.36
C LYS A 241 23.22 -10.05 11.88
N GLU A 242 24.01 -9.09 12.32
CA GLU A 242 24.16 -8.75 13.73
C GLU A 242 22.83 -8.31 14.35
N LEU A 243 22.09 -7.42 13.67
CA LEU A 243 20.78 -7.00 14.13
C LEU A 243 19.77 -8.17 14.17
N PHE A 244 19.80 -9.07 13.19
CA PHE A 244 18.90 -10.22 13.13
C PHE A 244 19.23 -11.32 14.15
N THR A 245 20.43 -11.29 14.75
CA THR A 245 20.86 -12.19 15.84
C THR A 245 20.88 -11.53 17.20
N SER A 246 20.42 -10.29 17.30
CA SER A 246 20.34 -9.56 18.58
C SER A 246 19.28 -10.17 19.51
N LYS A 247 19.46 -10.00 20.83
CA LYS A 247 18.47 -10.38 21.83
C LYS A 247 17.10 -9.74 21.54
N GLU A 248 17.11 -8.51 21.08
CA GLU A 248 15.93 -7.76 20.69
C GLU A 248 15.18 -8.44 19.52
N ALA A 249 15.91 -8.88 18.49
CA ALA A 249 15.30 -9.64 17.39
C ALA A 249 14.70 -10.98 17.89
N GLU A 250 15.36 -11.64 18.84
CA GLU A 250 14.88 -12.89 19.44
C GLU A 250 13.58 -12.76 20.23
N GLU A 251 13.23 -11.56 20.71
CA GLU A 251 11.95 -11.33 21.38
C GLU A 251 10.76 -11.48 20.44
N PHE A 252 10.91 -11.02 19.19
CA PHE A 252 9.82 -10.92 18.23
C PHE A 252 9.84 -11.98 17.14
N PHE A 253 11.05 -12.47 16.76
CA PHE A 253 11.24 -13.22 15.54
C PHE A 253 11.95 -14.58 15.77
N HIS A 254 11.68 -15.52 14.87
CA HIS A 254 12.49 -16.70 14.68
C HIS A 254 13.73 -16.32 13.87
N THR A 255 14.83 -16.02 14.55
CA THR A 255 16.05 -15.44 13.95
C THR A 255 16.69 -16.32 12.87
N GLU A 256 16.60 -17.64 12.99
CA GLU A 256 17.04 -18.57 11.95
C GLU A 256 16.30 -18.38 10.62
N LYS A 257 15.01 -17.98 10.67
CA LYS A 257 14.22 -17.66 9.45
C LYS A 257 14.65 -16.34 8.84
N LEU A 258 14.95 -15.34 9.67
CA LEU A 258 15.49 -14.07 9.20
C LEU A 258 16.85 -14.27 8.52
N LEU A 259 17.72 -15.05 9.13
CA LEU A 259 19.04 -15.39 8.55
C LEU A 259 18.91 -16.19 7.26
N GLN A 260 17.90 -17.05 7.14
CA GLN A 260 17.62 -17.75 5.89
C GLN A 260 17.25 -16.75 4.77
N LEU A 261 16.31 -15.79 5.04
CA LEU A 261 15.95 -14.75 4.07
C LEU A 261 17.17 -13.94 3.63
N LEU A 262 18.04 -13.59 4.58
CA LEU A 262 19.25 -12.80 4.33
C LEU A 262 20.26 -13.58 3.46
N ARG A 263 20.53 -14.86 3.78
CA ARG A 263 21.42 -15.73 2.98
C ARG A 263 20.91 -15.93 1.55
N GLU A 264 19.62 -16.28 1.38
CA GLU A 264 19.02 -16.47 0.06
C GLU A 264 19.14 -15.21 -0.81
N HIS A 265 19.00 -14.03 -0.17
CA HIS A 265 19.16 -12.75 -0.86
C HIS A 265 20.62 -12.49 -1.25
N LYS A 266 21.58 -12.70 -0.34
CA LYS A 266 23.03 -12.56 -0.56
C LYS A 266 23.51 -13.44 -1.71
N GLU A 267 23.07 -14.70 -1.74
CA GLU A 267 23.43 -15.69 -2.75
C GLU A 267 22.68 -15.46 -4.09
N GLY A 268 21.79 -14.50 -4.18
CA GLY A 268 21.03 -14.22 -5.40
C GLY A 268 19.93 -15.23 -5.73
N LYS A 269 19.66 -16.20 -4.83
CA LYS A 269 18.63 -17.23 -5.02
C LYS A 269 17.22 -16.64 -5.06
N LYS A 270 16.97 -15.61 -4.24
CA LYS A 270 15.68 -14.93 -4.15
C LYS A 270 15.87 -13.48 -3.79
N ASP A 271 15.06 -12.59 -4.38
CA ASP A 271 15.01 -11.20 -3.96
C ASP A 271 14.12 -11.05 -2.72
N ASN A 272 14.75 -11.04 -1.54
CA ASN A 272 14.11 -10.84 -0.25
C ASN A 272 14.31 -9.40 0.27
N SER A 273 14.81 -8.45 -0.54
CA SER A 273 15.23 -7.11 -0.08
C SER A 273 14.13 -6.37 0.68
N ARG A 274 12.91 -6.34 0.16
CA ARG A 274 11.79 -5.67 0.83
C ARG A 274 11.43 -6.34 2.16
N LYS A 275 11.49 -7.67 2.24
CA LYS A 275 11.21 -8.43 3.46
C LYS A 275 12.26 -8.16 4.54
N ILE A 276 13.53 -8.20 4.16
CA ILE A 276 14.65 -7.87 5.03
C ILE A 276 14.53 -6.45 5.53
N TRP A 277 14.26 -5.50 4.64
CA TRP A 277 14.09 -4.09 4.99
C TRP A 277 12.95 -3.85 6.00
N THR A 278 11.83 -4.52 5.84
CA THR A 278 10.68 -4.39 6.75
C THR A 278 11.06 -4.78 8.18
N VAL A 279 11.74 -5.91 8.35
CA VAL A 279 12.19 -6.37 9.68
C VAL A 279 13.30 -5.46 10.22
N LEU A 280 14.26 -5.08 9.38
CA LEU A 280 15.35 -4.18 9.74
C LEU A 280 14.82 -2.83 10.23
N ALA A 281 13.89 -2.23 9.49
CA ALA A 281 13.28 -0.96 9.87
C ALA A 281 12.53 -1.05 11.22
N PHE A 282 11.82 -2.16 11.47
CA PHE A 282 11.18 -2.42 12.74
C PHE A 282 12.21 -2.51 13.89
N LEU A 283 13.28 -3.27 13.72
CA LEU A 283 14.31 -3.45 14.75
C LEU A 283 15.03 -2.13 15.06
N ILE A 284 15.37 -1.34 14.03
CA ILE A 284 15.98 0.00 14.21
C ILE A 284 15.03 0.91 14.99
N TRP A 285 13.73 0.92 14.60
CA TRP A 285 12.73 1.71 15.30
C TRP A 285 12.59 1.27 16.76
N HIS A 286 12.43 -0.03 17.01
CA HIS A 286 12.27 -0.58 18.36
C HIS A 286 13.49 -0.25 19.22
N HIS A 287 14.69 -0.48 18.71
CA HIS A 287 15.94 -0.14 19.39
C HIS A 287 16.01 1.34 19.78
N THR A 288 15.62 2.21 18.83
CA THR A 288 15.72 3.67 19.04
C THR A 288 14.77 4.16 20.13
N PHE A 289 13.55 3.63 20.19
CA PHE A 289 12.50 4.17 21.06
C PHE A 289 12.30 3.41 22.37
N PHE A 290 12.69 2.14 22.43
CA PHE A 290 12.42 1.31 23.61
C PHE A 290 13.67 0.77 24.29
N TYR A 291 14.72 0.44 23.53
CA TYR A 291 15.91 -0.18 24.11
C TYR A 291 16.87 0.83 24.75
N LYS A 292 17.06 2.00 24.17
CA LYS A 292 17.87 3.07 24.73
C LYS A 292 17.31 3.59 26.05
N GLU A 293 15.99 3.81 26.13
CA GLU A 293 15.37 4.30 27.35
C GLU A 293 15.49 3.32 28.53
N SER A 294 15.41 2.01 28.27
CA SER A 294 15.58 0.99 29.32
C SER A 294 17.00 0.96 29.87
N SER A 295 18.00 1.15 29.01
CA SER A 295 19.43 1.21 29.41
C SER A 295 19.77 2.48 30.21
N GLU A 296 19.20 3.62 29.83
CA GLU A 296 19.38 4.88 30.56
C GLU A 296 18.67 4.89 31.92
N ARG A 297 17.47 4.29 32.01
CA ARG A 297 16.76 4.14 33.29
C ARG A 297 17.47 3.20 34.27
N GLN A 298 18.11 2.13 33.77
CA GLN A 298 18.93 1.24 34.60
C GLN A 298 20.20 1.91 35.12
N LEU A 299 20.81 2.81 34.34
CA LEU A 299 21.98 3.60 34.77
C LEU A 299 21.64 4.70 35.77
N GLN A 300 20.38 5.19 35.79
CA GLN A 300 19.92 6.19 36.76
C GLN A 300 19.37 5.58 38.07
N SER A 301 19.15 4.26 38.11
CA SER A 301 18.65 3.53 39.28
C SER A 301 19.76 2.82 40.08
N ASN A 302 21.02 2.90 39.66
CA ASN A 302 22.21 2.49 40.36
C ASN A 302 23.06 3.71 40.79
#